data_f7e5f7ef720e25564363c2a8b0429a8e
#
_entry.id   f7e5f7ef720e25564363c2a8b0429a8e
#
_cell.length_a   1.000
_cell.length_b   1.000
_cell.length_c   1.000
_cell.angle_alpha   90.00
_cell.angle_beta   90.00
_cell.angle_gamma   90.00
#
_symmetry.space_group_name_H-M   'P 1'
#
loop_
_entity.id
_entity.type
_entity.pdbx_description
1 polymer ?
#
loop_
_entity_poly.entity_id
_entity_poly.type
_entity_poly.pdbx_seq_one_letter_code
_entity_poly.pdbx_strand_id
1 'polypeptide(L)'
;MLSQTNNALGIIFPNSYDNTVPELVTERTMASIPFAGRYRMVDFMLSSMANCGISNVSIVVRKNYHSLMDHLGTGREWDMARRHGGLNIVPPFAEKGVRIYSGRVEALGSILSYLENQKEKYVVMSDANIAINYDFNALLAAHQASGADVTIAYQKTEIPEGRKNDNYTLTVDADGRVTELLFNDYRPGVQNLDLNIYVLERETLIKLVKDATSRGLIYFERDILAHNVNILNIRALEYTGYVAHVCDMKSYFDENLKLIDEKNLNALFPKESPVYTKIRDDNPVRYVNGSSVSNSLLADGCVIEGTVENCVLFRGVRVKKGAVVRNCVLMQDTVVEPGAQLDCVVTDKNVRVTADKKLSGTESFPVYVQKNHTV
;
A
#
# COMPACT_ATOMS: atom_id res chain seq x y z
N MET A 1 -3.34 24.04 15.50
CA MET A 1 -1.91 24.29 15.27
C MET A 1 -1.71 24.30 13.76
N LEU A 2 -1.16 25.34 13.17
CA LEU A 2 -0.74 25.35 11.77
C LEU A 2 0.38 24.30 11.65
N SER A 3 0.15 23.19 10.94
CA SER A 3 1.19 22.22 10.68
C SER A 3 2.33 22.93 9.97
N GLN A 4 3.54 22.88 10.52
CA GLN A 4 4.73 23.29 9.79
C GLN A 4 4.76 22.43 8.52
N THR A 5 4.66 23.06 7.36
CA THR A 5 4.83 22.37 6.07
C THR A 5 6.26 21.85 6.02
N ASN A 6 6.40 20.55 5.94
CA ASN A 6 7.71 19.92 5.82
C ASN A 6 8.32 20.27 4.46
N ASN A 7 9.62 20.56 4.42
CA ASN A 7 10.32 20.89 3.18
C ASN A 7 10.64 19.62 2.35
N ALA A 8 9.61 18.81 2.13
CA ALA A 8 9.71 17.56 1.42
C ALA A 8 8.54 17.36 0.42
N LEU A 9 8.88 16.87 -0.76
CA LEU A 9 7.97 16.44 -1.81
C LEU A 9 7.72 14.92 -1.67
N GLY A 10 6.47 14.48 -1.62
CA GLY A 10 6.12 13.06 -1.67
C GLY A 10 6.00 12.56 -3.11
N ILE A 11 6.51 11.37 -3.39
CA ILE A 11 6.30 10.66 -4.67
C ILE A 11 5.85 9.23 -4.36
N ILE A 12 4.68 8.85 -4.85
CA ILE A 12 4.14 7.50 -4.67
C ILE A 12 4.07 6.79 -6.03
N PHE A 13 4.56 5.54 -6.07
CA PHE A 13 4.51 4.67 -7.24
C PHE A 13 3.42 3.59 -7.04
N PRO A 14 2.22 3.76 -7.60
CA PRO A 14 1.07 2.91 -7.31
C PRO A 14 1.08 1.57 -8.03
N ASN A 15 1.99 1.37 -9.00
CA ASN A 15 2.01 0.22 -9.90
C ASN A 15 3.23 -0.69 -9.75
N SER A 16 4.15 -0.41 -8.82
CA SER A 16 5.43 -1.13 -8.74
C SER A 16 5.26 -2.64 -8.52
N TYR A 17 4.25 -3.04 -7.77
CA TYR A 17 3.96 -4.42 -7.38
C TYR A 17 2.67 -5.00 -8.00
N ASP A 18 2.19 -4.45 -9.12
CA ASP A 18 0.99 -4.97 -9.79
C ASP A 18 1.11 -6.45 -10.21
N ASN A 19 2.31 -6.95 -10.42
CA ASN A 19 2.52 -8.33 -10.87
C ASN A 19 2.50 -9.36 -9.73
N THR A 20 2.51 -8.92 -8.47
CA THR A 20 2.58 -9.81 -7.31
C THR A 20 1.20 -10.37 -6.90
N VAL A 21 0.12 -9.61 -7.13
CA VAL A 21 -1.26 -10.02 -6.85
C VAL A 21 -2.12 -9.81 -8.11
N PRO A 22 -1.87 -10.56 -9.20
CA PRO A 22 -2.48 -10.34 -10.50
C PRO A 22 -4.02 -10.40 -10.47
N GLU A 23 -4.59 -11.23 -9.59
CA GLU A 23 -6.04 -11.38 -9.44
C GLU A 23 -6.70 -10.08 -8.99
N LEU A 24 -6.07 -9.34 -8.07
CA LEU A 24 -6.63 -8.12 -7.49
C LEU A 24 -6.37 -6.86 -8.34
N VAL A 25 -5.43 -6.91 -9.28
CA VAL A 25 -5.00 -5.74 -10.06
C VAL A 25 -5.43 -5.76 -11.52
N THR A 26 -6.28 -6.69 -11.90
CA THR A 26 -6.80 -6.81 -13.29
C THR A 26 -7.42 -5.48 -13.77
N GLU A 27 -8.19 -4.81 -12.90
CA GLU A 27 -8.90 -3.56 -13.24
C GLU A 27 -8.46 -2.36 -12.37
N ARG A 28 -7.41 -2.51 -11.58
CA ARG A 28 -6.92 -1.48 -10.66
C ARG A 28 -5.41 -1.57 -10.45
N THR A 29 -4.83 -0.56 -9.83
CA THR A 29 -3.43 -0.57 -9.39
C THR A 29 -3.30 -1.26 -8.04
N MET A 30 -2.09 -1.69 -7.66
CA MET A 30 -1.78 -2.16 -6.29
C MET A 30 -2.25 -1.15 -5.24
N ALA A 31 -1.98 0.13 -5.44
CA ALA A 31 -2.40 1.23 -4.57
C ALA A 31 -3.92 1.32 -4.36
N SER A 32 -4.72 0.78 -5.29
CA SER A 32 -6.19 0.83 -5.24
C SER A 32 -6.82 -0.42 -4.63
N ILE A 33 -6.04 -1.41 -4.22
CA ILE A 33 -6.56 -2.62 -3.59
C ILE A 33 -7.27 -2.23 -2.29
N PRO A 34 -8.54 -2.68 -2.07
CA PRO A 34 -9.24 -2.46 -0.82
C PRO A 34 -8.55 -3.19 0.33
N PHE A 35 -8.42 -2.54 1.50
CA PHE A 35 -7.78 -3.10 2.67
C PHE A 35 -8.50 -2.65 3.95
N ALA A 36 -8.45 -3.46 5.01
CA ALA A 36 -8.99 -3.12 6.34
C ALA A 36 -10.47 -2.65 6.31
N GLY A 37 -11.32 -3.29 5.51
CA GLY A 37 -12.78 -3.06 5.47
C GLY A 37 -13.23 -1.81 4.72
N ARG A 38 -12.47 -0.69 4.72
CA ARG A 38 -12.92 0.58 4.13
C ARG A 38 -11.84 1.39 3.42
N TYR A 39 -10.58 1.06 3.63
CA TYR A 39 -9.42 1.77 3.08
C TYR A 39 -8.96 1.19 1.75
N ARG A 40 -7.98 1.86 1.14
CA ARG A 40 -7.16 1.33 0.05
C ARG A 40 -5.70 1.44 0.43
N MET A 41 -4.84 0.64 -0.17
CA MET A 41 -3.42 0.61 0.16
C MET A 41 -2.74 2.00 0.12
N VAL A 42 -3.11 2.85 -0.83
CA VAL A 42 -2.58 4.23 -0.95
C VAL A 42 -2.92 5.13 0.25
N ASP A 43 -4.04 4.88 0.92
CA ASP A 43 -4.53 5.74 2.02
C ASP A 43 -3.53 5.81 3.16
N PHE A 44 -2.81 4.72 3.43
CA PHE A 44 -1.82 4.64 4.50
C PHE A 44 -0.61 5.55 4.24
N MET A 45 -0.04 5.50 3.03
CA MET A 45 1.07 6.37 2.65
C MET A 45 0.66 7.84 2.61
N LEU A 46 -0.48 8.16 1.98
CA LEU A 46 -0.98 9.53 1.92
C LEU A 46 -1.28 10.09 3.31
N SER A 47 -1.89 9.29 4.19
CA SER A 47 -2.20 9.73 5.55
C SER A 47 -0.93 9.95 6.38
N SER A 48 0.04 9.06 6.27
CA SER A 48 1.35 9.22 6.93
C SER A 48 2.07 10.48 6.44
N MET A 49 2.06 10.75 5.13
CA MET A 49 2.62 12.00 4.56
C MET A 49 1.87 13.23 5.07
N ALA A 50 0.51 13.21 5.03
CA ALA A 50 -0.32 14.32 5.50
C ALA A 50 -0.09 14.63 6.98
N ASN A 51 -0.08 13.61 7.84
CA ASN A 51 0.16 13.75 9.28
C ASN A 51 1.56 14.31 9.59
N CYS A 52 2.53 14.06 8.73
CA CYS A 52 3.89 14.62 8.83
C CYS A 52 4.06 15.98 8.14
N GLY A 53 3.00 16.59 7.62
CA GLY A 53 3.04 17.90 6.97
C GLY A 53 3.64 17.88 5.55
N ILE A 54 3.83 16.72 4.93
CA ILE A 54 4.20 16.58 3.53
C ILE A 54 2.91 16.74 2.71
N SER A 55 2.67 17.95 2.23
CA SER A 55 1.41 18.34 1.60
C SER A 55 1.49 18.47 0.08
N ASN A 56 2.68 18.38 -0.51
CA ASN A 56 2.88 18.30 -1.95
C ASN A 56 3.23 16.86 -2.29
N VAL A 57 2.30 16.13 -2.89
CA VAL A 57 2.47 14.70 -3.18
C VAL A 57 2.10 14.41 -4.63
N SER A 58 2.98 13.72 -5.33
CA SER A 58 2.77 13.26 -6.70
C SER A 58 2.61 11.74 -6.76
N ILE A 59 1.55 11.30 -7.40
CA ILE A 59 1.31 9.88 -7.66
C ILE A 59 1.60 9.61 -9.13
N VAL A 60 2.68 8.88 -9.40
CA VAL A 60 3.16 8.62 -10.76
C VAL A 60 2.54 7.33 -11.27
N VAL A 61 1.43 7.46 -12.00
CA VAL A 61 0.61 6.31 -12.44
C VAL A 61 1.07 5.75 -13.78
N ARG A 62 0.83 4.45 -14.02
CA ARG A 62 1.24 3.73 -15.23
C ARG A 62 0.06 3.19 -16.02
N LYS A 63 -0.71 2.29 -15.45
CA LYS A 63 -1.87 1.61 -16.07
C LYS A 63 -2.97 1.38 -15.03
N ASN A 64 -4.19 1.08 -15.48
CA ASN A 64 -5.33 0.70 -14.62
C ASN A 64 -5.63 1.68 -13.47
N TYR A 65 -5.31 2.97 -13.65
CA TYR A 65 -5.36 3.98 -12.60
C TYR A 65 -6.72 4.70 -12.45
N HIS A 66 -7.73 4.38 -13.27
CA HIS A 66 -9.05 5.03 -13.19
C HIS A 66 -9.67 4.88 -11.79
N SER A 67 -9.64 3.68 -11.22
CA SER A 67 -10.13 3.42 -9.86
C SER A 67 -9.36 4.20 -8.80
N LEU A 68 -8.06 4.43 -9.00
CA LEU A 68 -7.24 5.26 -8.11
C LEU A 68 -7.64 6.73 -8.19
N MET A 69 -7.79 7.28 -9.39
CA MET A 69 -8.23 8.66 -9.62
C MET A 69 -9.60 8.92 -8.99
N ASP A 70 -10.57 8.01 -9.19
CA ASP A 70 -11.89 8.13 -8.57
C ASP A 70 -11.82 8.14 -7.04
N HIS A 71 -10.93 7.33 -6.46
CA HIS A 71 -10.76 7.29 -5.01
C HIS A 71 -10.13 8.56 -4.46
N LEU A 72 -9.06 9.02 -5.08
CA LEU A 72 -8.28 10.17 -4.61
C LEU A 72 -9.00 11.50 -4.82
N GLY A 73 -9.80 11.62 -5.88
CA GLY A 73 -10.47 12.86 -6.23
C GLY A 73 -9.50 14.03 -6.30
N THR A 74 -9.74 15.06 -5.51
CA THR A 74 -8.88 16.25 -5.40
C THR A 74 -7.89 16.16 -4.23
N GLY A 75 -7.83 15.05 -3.49
CA GLY A 75 -7.01 14.92 -2.28
C GLY A 75 -7.57 15.63 -1.05
N ARG A 76 -8.86 15.98 -1.06
CA ARG A 76 -9.51 16.75 0.02
C ARG A 76 -9.44 16.01 1.38
N GLU A 77 -9.61 14.72 1.38
CA GLU A 77 -9.63 13.90 2.59
C GLU A 77 -8.28 13.89 3.33
N TRP A 78 -7.19 14.16 2.61
CA TRP A 78 -5.83 14.29 3.16
C TRP A 78 -5.37 15.75 3.30
N ASP A 79 -6.26 16.74 3.20
CA ASP A 79 -5.94 18.17 3.18
C ASP A 79 -4.93 18.55 2.09
N MET A 80 -4.98 17.86 0.95
CA MET A 80 -4.11 18.09 -0.21
C MET A 80 -4.82 18.78 -1.39
N ALA A 81 -6.04 19.27 -1.22
CA ALA A 81 -6.74 20.06 -2.23
C ALA A 81 -6.30 21.53 -2.15
N ARG A 82 -5.10 21.85 -2.64
CA ARG A 82 -4.45 23.17 -2.49
C ARG A 82 -4.23 23.85 -3.83
N ARG A 83 -4.16 25.19 -3.82
CA ARG A 83 -3.87 25.99 -5.02
C ARG A 83 -2.43 25.82 -5.52
N HIS A 84 -1.48 25.61 -4.61
CA HIS A 84 -0.07 25.39 -4.91
C HIS A 84 0.40 24.18 -4.10
N GLY A 85 1.08 23.24 -4.74
CA GLY A 85 1.34 21.93 -4.19
C GLY A 85 0.06 21.10 -4.15
N GLY A 86 -0.08 20.22 -3.15
CA GLY A 86 -1.24 19.34 -3.02
C GLY A 86 -1.04 18.00 -3.74
N LEU A 87 -2.16 17.29 -3.96
CA LEU A 87 -2.13 15.98 -4.60
C LEU A 87 -2.12 16.13 -6.13
N ASN A 88 -1.08 15.60 -6.76
CA ASN A 88 -0.93 15.58 -8.21
C ASN A 88 -0.92 14.14 -8.71
N ILE A 89 -1.76 13.82 -9.69
CA ILE A 89 -1.71 12.53 -10.38
C ILE A 89 -1.01 12.76 -11.71
N VAL A 90 0.14 12.10 -11.90
CA VAL A 90 0.99 12.26 -13.08
C VAL A 90 0.80 11.04 -13.98
N PRO A 91 0.11 11.19 -15.14
CA PRO A 91 -0.10 10.10 -16.08
C PRO A 91 1.19 9.79 -16.89
N PRO A 92 1.33 8.57 -17.45
CA PRO A 92 2.55 8.11 -18.12
C PRO A 92 2.92 8.85 -19.41
N PHE A 93 2.03 9.69 -19.93
CA PHE A 93 2.22 10.43 -21.20
C PHE A 93 2.34 11.94 -20.98
N ALA A 94 2.75 12.37 -19.79
CA ALA A 94 2.85 13.78 -19.44
C ALA A 94 3.92 14.54 -20.23
N GLU A 95 4.94 13.84 -20.75
CA GLU A 95 5.99 14.40 -21.60
C GLU A 95 6.21 13.57 -22.87
N LYS A 96 7.03 14.07 -23.82
CA LYS A 96 7.24 13.58 -25.19
C LYS A 96 7.72 12.11 -25.27
N GLY A 97 6.84 11.14 -25.08
CA GLY A 97 7.20 9.74 -25.27
C GLY A 97 5.99 8.81 -25.27
N VAL A 98 5.90 7.97 -26.30
CA VAL A 98 4.78 7.02 -26.51
C VAL A 98 4.95 5.74 -25.67
N ARG A 99 6.00 5.61 -24.85
CA ARG A 99 6.26 4.39 -24.09
C ARG A 99 5.77 4.49 -22.64
N ILE A 100 5.02 3.46 -22.24
CA ILE A 100 4.73 3.22 -20.82
C ILE A 100 6.04 2.81 -20.17
N TYR A 101 6.46 3.53 -19.12
CA TYR A 101 7.69 3.22 -18.39
C TYR A 101 7.64 1.82 -17.75
N SER A 102 8.79 1.16 -17.72
CA SER A 102 8.95 -0.19 -17.18
C SER A 102 9.43 -0.17 -15.72
N GLY A 103 10.18 0.84 -15.32
CA GLY A 103 10.72 0.99 -13.98
C GLY A 103 10.71 2.41 -13.45
N ARG A 104 11.15 2.56 -12.21
CA ARG A 104 11.09 3.83 -11.47
C ARG A 104 11.99 4.90 -12.04
N VAL A 105 13.15 4.54 -12.62
CA VAL A 105 14.05 5.51 -13.28
C VAL A 105 13.38 6.16 -14.48
N GLU A 106 12.73 5.36 -15.34
CA GLU A 106 12.00 5.89 -16.50
C GLU A 106 10.81 6.76 -16.07
N ALA A 107 10.11 6.32 -15.00
CA ALA A 107 9.00 7.08 -14.42
C ALA A 107 9.46 8.45 -13.90
N LEU A 108 10.57 8.50 -13.16
CA LEU A 108 11.18 9.74 -12.67
C LEU A 108 11.74 10.59 -13.81
N GLY A 109 12.32 9.96 -14.83
CA GLY A 109 12.79 10.62 -16.05
C GLY A 109 11.67 11.34 -16.78
N SER A 110 10.47 10.77 -16.82
CA SER A 110 9.30 11.40 -17.46
C SER A 110 8.76 12.62 -16.73
N ILE A 111 9.14 12.82 -15.48
CA ILE A 111 8.71 13.95 -14.63
C ILE A 111 9.88 14.87 -14.22
N LEU A 112 11.03 14.79 -14.90
CA LEU A 112 12.22 15.59 -14.56
C LEU A 112 11.93 17.09 -14.55
N SER A 113 11.28 17.61 -15.59
CA SER A 113 10.90 19.03 -15.66
C SER A 113 10.00 19.43 -14.48
N TYR A 114 9.11 18.55 -14.05
CA TYR A 114 8.28 18.78 -12.88
C TYR A 114 9.15 18.86 -11.60
N LEU A 115 10.07 17.90 -11.42
CA LEU A 115 10.97 17.86 -10.25
C LEU A 115 11.88 19.09 -10.18
N GLU A 116 12.40 19.56 -11.32
CA GLU A 116 13.24 20.76 -11.41
C GLU A 116 12.50 22.03 -10.98
N ASN A 117 11.20 22.10 -11.20
CA ASN A 117 10.37 23.25 -10.86
C ASN A 117 9.83 23.22 -9.41
N GLN A 118 10.06 22.14 -8.64
CA GLN A 118 9.67 22.08 -7.24
C GLN A 118 10.62 22.89 -6.35
N LYS A 119 10.13 23.31 -5.18
CA LYS A 119 10.86 24.13 -4.23
C LYS A 119 11.36 23.35 -3.02
N GLU A 120 10.79 22.21 -2.75
CA GLU A 120 11.12 21.34 -1.63
C GLU A 120 12.57 20.84 -1.77
N LYS A 121 13.29 20.87 -0.64
CA LYS A 121 14.68 20.41 -0.60
C LYS A 121 14.78 18.89 -0.69
N TYR A 122 13.88 18.18 -0.01
CA TYR A 122 13.89 16.71 0.09
C TYR A 122 12.79 16.08 -0.75
N VAL A 123 13.02 14.84 -1.14
CA VAL A 123 12.02 13.98 -1.76
C VAL A 123 11.86 12.73 -0.91
N VAL A 124 10.62 12.39 -0.61
CA VAL A 124 10.22 11.12 -0.01
C VAL A 124 9.56 10.29 -1.09
N MET A 125 10.17 9.17 -1.46
CA MET A 125 9.59 8.21 -2.42
C MET A 125 9.06 7.00 -1.68
N SER A 126 7.90 6.49 -2.10
CA SER A 126 7.34 5.26 -1.57
C SER A 126 6.53 4.49 -2.62
N ASP A 127 6.35 3.20 -2.37
CA ASP A 127 5.35 2.38 -3.04
C ASP A 127 4.05 2.32 -2.22
N ALA A 128 3.06 1.60 -2.70
CA ALA A 128 1.78 1.44 -2.03
C ALA A 128 1.38 -0.06 -1.93
N ASN A 129 2.36 -0.94 -1.73
CA ASN A 129 2.17 -2.38 -1.50
C ASN A 129 2.16 -2.76 -0.01
N ILE A 130 2.40 -1.79 0.87
CA ILE A 130 2.37 -1.96 2.32
C ILE A 130 1.33 -1.04 2.96
N ALA A 131 0.65 -1.54 4.01
CA ALA A 131 -0.15 -0.71 4.89
C ALA A 131 0.63 -0.48 6.18
N ILE A 132 0.95 0.78 6.46
CA ILE A 132 1.80 1.22 7.55
C ILE A 132 1.36 2.60 8.04
N ASN A 133 1.52 2.86 9.31
CA ASN A 133 1.44 4.22 9.86
C ASN A 133 2.86 4.70 10.16
N TYR A 134 3.41 5.50 9.26
CA TYR A 134 4.84 5.83 9.25
C TYR A 134 5.12 7.28 9.66
N ASP A 135 6.09 7.47 10.55
CA ASP A 135 6.57 8.82 10.91
C ASP A 135 7.68 9.28 9.95
N PHE A 136 7.31 10.00 8.92
CA PHE A 136 8.25 10.60 7.97
C PHE A 136 9.11 11.71 8.58
N ASN A 137 8.68 12.33 9.70
CA ASN A 137 9.51 13.34 10.38
C ASN A 137 10.75 12.70 10.99
N ALA A 138 10.60 11.51 11.60
CA ALA A 138 11.73 10.76 12.14
C ALA A 138 12.73 10.35 11.04
N LEU A 139 12.22 9.91 9.89
CA LEU A 139 13.06 9.54 8.74
C LEU A 139 13.83 10.74 8.16
N LEU A 140 13.14 11.88 7.97
CA LEU A 140 13.76 13.12 7.48
C LEU A 140 14.81 13.65 8.47
N ALA A 141 14.54 13.60 9.77
CA ALA A 141 15.50 14.01 10.79
C ALA A 141 16.74 13.10 10.81
N ALA A 142 16.56 11.79 10.70
CA ALA A 142 17.69 10.85 10.60
C ALA A 142 18.52 11.07 9.32
N HIS A 143 17.87 11.32 8.19
CA HIS A 143 18.53 11.66 6.93
C HIS A 143 19.37 12.93 7.06
N GLN A 144 18.81 13.99 7.60
CA GLN A 144 19.52 15.27 7.82
C GLN A 144 20.69 15.12 8.78
N ALA A 145 20.52 14.39 9.87
CA ALA A 145 21.57 14.20 10.88
C ALA A 145 22.74 13.35 10.37
N SER A 146 22.47 12.38 9.50
CA SER A 146 23.50 11.48 8.97
C SER A 146 24.30 12.07 7.80
N GLY A 147 23.81 13.13 7.16
CA GLY A 147 24.37 13.64 5.91
C GLY A 147 24.42 12.61 4.79
N ALA A 148 23.47 11.67 4.78
CA ALA A 148 23.38 10.62 3.78
C ALA A 148 22.96 11.18 2.42
N ASP A 149 23.41 10.52 1.33
CA ASP A 149 22.88 10.77 -0.01
C ASP A 149 21.47 10.17 -0.15
N VAL A 150 21.25 8.98 0.45
CA VAL A 150 19.96 8.29 0.46
C VAL A 150 19.74 7.64 1.83
N THR A 151 18.54 7.76 2.39
CA THR A 151 18.12 7.00 3.58
C THR A 151 16.98 6.09 3.22
N ILE A 152 17.09 4.82 3.62
CA ILE A 152 16.14 3.74 3.33
C ILE A 152 15.47 3.32 4.64
N ALA A 153 14.14 3.22 4.66
CA ALA A 153 13.43 2.61 5.76
C ALA A 153 13.36 1.08 5.57
N TYR A 154 13.66 0.33 6.62
CA TYR A 154 13.60 -1.14 6.58
C TYR A 154 12.94 -1.72 7.83
N GLN A 155 12.50 -2.97 7.71
CA GLN A 155 11.98 -3.74 8.84
C GLN A 155 12.68 -5.09 8.92
N LYS A 156 13.01 -5.56 10.13
CA LYS A 156 13.42 -6.94 10.36
C LYS A 156 12.21 -7.85 10.24
N THR A 157 12.21 -8.69 9.23
CA THR A 157 11.11 -9.60 8.91
C THR A 157 11.63 -11.02 8.78
N GLU A 158 10.92 -11.96 9.36
CA GLU A 158 11.23 -13.38 9.22
C GLU A 158 10.69 -13.88 7.86
N ILE A 159 11.57 -14.36 7.02
CA ILE A 159 11.26 -14.94 5.71
C ILE A 159 11.16 -16.45 5.87
N PRO A 160 9.98 -17.08 5.68
CA PRO A 160 9.83 -18.52 5.76
C PRO A 160 10.62 -19.25 4.67
N GLU A 161 11.04 -20.47 4.97
CA GLU A 161 11.72 -21.32 4.00
C GLU A 161 10.83 -21.57 2.76
N GLY A 162 11.43 -21.49 1.58
CA GLY A 162 10.76 -21.71 0.29
C GLY A 162 9.83 -20.59 -0.17
N ARG A 163 9.68 -19.50 0.59
CA ARG A 163 8.90 -18.33 0.15
C ARG A 163 9.75 -17.43 -0.74
N LYS A 164 9.19 -17.05 -1.89
CA LYS A 164 9.78 -15.99 -2.72
C LYS A 164 9.68 -14.66 -2.01
N ASN A 165 10.78 -13.91 -2.04
CA ASN A 165 10.84 -12.55 -1.55
C ASN A 165 11.08 -11.63 -2.74
N ASP A 166 10.02 -11.00 -3.25
CA ASP A 166 10.10 -10.06 -4.39
C ASP A 166 10.52 -8.64 -3.93
N ASN A 167 10.91 -8.46 -2.66
CA ASN A 167 11.42 -7.22 -2.12
C ASN A 167 12.96 -7.23 -2.07
N TYR A 168 13.52 -6.04 -1.81
CA TYR A 168 14.95 -5.90 -1.55
C TYR A 168 15.26 -6.20 -0.09
N THR A 169 16.41 -6.79 0.15
CA THR A 169 16.98 -6.98 1.49
C THR A 169 18.27 -6.18 1.63
N LEU A 170 18.53 -5.68 2.83
CA LEU A 170 19.64 -4.81 3.15
C LEU A 170 20.62 -5.51 4.09
N THR A 171 21.93 -5.42 3.80
CA THR A 171 22.95 -5.63 4.81
C THR A 171 23.34 -4.27 5.38
N VAL A 172 23.21 -4.11 6.69
CA VAL A 172 23.44 -2.84 7.41
C VAL A 172 24.56 -3.07 8.42
N ASP A 173 25.56 -2.20 8.41
CA ASP A 173 26.67 -2.25 9.36
C ASP A 173 26.30 -1.63 10.73
N ALA A 174 27.23 -1.67 11.68
CA ALA A 174 27.02 -1.17 13.05
C ALA A 174 26.73 0.34 13.10
N ASP A 175 27.15 1.10 12.09
CA ASP A 175 26.95 2.54 12.00
C ASP A 175 25.65 2.91 11.24
N GLY A 176 24.87 1.91 10.83
CA GLY A 176 23.62 2.10 10.09
C GLY A 176 23.84 2.37 8.59
N ARG A 177 25.02 2.11 8.05
CA ARG A 177 25.30 2.21 6.62
C ARG A 177 24.87 0.93 5.90
N VAL A 178 24.23 1.09 4.75
CA VAL A 178 23.92 -0.03 3.85
C VAL A 178 25.19 -0.42 3.10
N THR A 179 25.60 -1.69 3.25
CA THR A 179 26.79 -2.25 2.60
C THR A 179 26.43 -3.15 1.43
N GLU A 180 25.22 -3.67 1.40
CA GLU A 180 24.72 -4.51 0.32
C GLU A 180 23.19 -4.35 0.19
N LEU A 181 22.70 -4.42 -1.05
CA LEU A 181 21.27 -4.40 -1.37
C LEU A 181 21.02 -5.52 -2.39
N LEU A 182 20.24 -6.52 -1.99
CA LEU A 182 19.94 -7.70 -2.79
C LEU A 182 18.49 -7.74 -3.19
N PHE A 183 18.24 -8.12 -4.43
CA PHE A 183 16.90 -8.38 -4.94
C PHE A 183 16.65 -9.89 -5.07
N ASN A 184 15.46 -10.34 -4.73
CA ASN A 184 15.10 -11.76 -4.71
C ASN A 184 16.02 -12.60 -3.80
N ASP A 185 16.30 -12.10 -2.61
CA ASP A 185 17.04 -12.88 -1.62
C ASP A 185 16.13 -13.94 -1.00
N TYR A 186 16.39 -15.20 -1.33
CA TYR A 186 15.59 -16.34 -0.89
C TYR A 186 16.09 -16.99 0.40
N ARG A 187 17.10 -16.42 1.05
CA ARG A 187 17.61 -16.95 2.31
C ARG A 187 16.53 -16.89 3.38
N PRO A 188 16.20 -18.01 4.04
CA PRO A 188 15.24 -18.03 5.14
C PRO A 188 15.81 -17.35 6.39
N GLY A 189 14.92 -17.01 7.31
CA GLY A 189 15.27 -16.40 8.58
C GLY A 189 15.03 -14.89 8.61
N VAL A 190 15.56 -14.22 9.64
CA VAL A 190 15.37 -12.78 9.83
C VAL A 190 16.21 -11.99 8.83
N GLN A 191 15.55 -11.22 7.99
CA GLN A 191 16.16 -10.34 6.99
C GLN A 191 15.75 -8.88 7.24
N ASN A 192 16.62 -7.95 6.87
CA ASN A 192 16.29 -6.52 6.84
C ASN A 192 15.56 -6.22 5.53
N LEU A 193 14.25 -6.24 5.56
CA LEU A 193 13.40 -6.04 4.39
C LEU A 193 13.23 -4.55 4.11
N ASP A 194 13.53 -4.11 2.89
CA ASP A 194 13.26 -2.76 2.42
C ASP A 194 11.74 -2.49 2.41
N LEU A 195 11.34 -1.38 3.00
CA LEU A 195 9.93 -0.93 2.99
C LEU A 195 9.57 -0.13 1.73
N ASN A 196 10.49 -0.02 0.77
CA ASN A 196 10.36 0.82 -0.42
C ASN A 196 10.06 2.30 -0.08
N ILE A 197 10.62 2.76 1.03
CA ILE A 197 10.53 4.15 1.49
C ILE A 197 11.93 4.74 1.49
N TYR A 198 12.12 5.79 0.70
CA TYR A 198 13.42 6.44 0.48
C TYR A 198 13.33 7.93 0.71
N VAL A 199 14.36 8.50 1.33
CA VAL A 199 14.56 9.96 1.44
C VAL A 199 15.89 10.33 0.84
N LEU A 200 15.90 11.39 0.04
CA LEU A 200 17.10 12.00 -0.52
C LEU A 200 16.85 13.48 -0.85
N GLU A 201 17.93 14.24 -1.07
CA GLU A 201 17.79 15.59 -1.57
C GLU A 201 17.27 15.58 -3.02
N ARG A 202 16.35 16.50 -3.35
CA ARG A 202 15.75 16.62 -4.68
C ARG A 202 16.81 16.80 -5.79
N GLU A 203 17.85 17.58 -5.53
CA GLU A 203 18.93 17.78 -6.51
C GLU A 203 19.75 16.51 -6.72
N THR A 204 19.99 15.74 -5.67
CA THR A 204 20.64 14.42 -5.75
C THR A 204 19.80 13.47 -6.59
N LEU A 205 18.49 13.41 -6.36
CA LEU A 205 17.58 12.59 -7.16
C LEU A 205 17.64 12.98 -8.65
N ILE A 206 17.57 14.27 -8.96
CA ILE A 206 17.63 14.76 -10.34
C ILE A 206 18.94 14.34 -11.03
N LYS A 207 20.08 14.48 -10.34
CA LYS A 207 21.40 14.04 -10.87
C LYS A 207 21.43 12.54 -11.15
N LEU A 208 21.00 11.73 -10.18
CA LEU A 208 20.96 10.26 -10.31
C LEU A 208 20.05 9.82 -11.45
N VAL A 209 18.87 10.41 -11.58
CA VAL A 209 17.91 10.08 -12.64
C VAL A 209 18.46 10.50 -14.02
N LYS A 210 19.06 11.68 -14.16
CA LYS A 210 19.67 12.13 -15.43
C LYS A 210 20.79 11.18 -15.87
N ASP A 211 21.71 10.84 -14.96
CA ASP A 211 22.80 9.90 -15.26
C ASP A 211 22.24 8.52 -15.64
N ALA A 212 21.35 7.97 -14.85
CA ALA A 212 20.71 6.66 -15.10
C ALA A 212 19.96 6.62 -16.43
N THR A 213 19.19 7.68 -16.76
CA THR A 213 18.47 7.79 -18.02
C THR A 213 19.41 7.83 -19.22
N SER A 214 20.53 8.56 -19.10
CA SER A 214 21.54 8.64 -20.18
C SER A 214 22.23 7.29 -20.45
N ARG A 215 22.22 6.39 -19.50
CA ARG A 215 22.76 5.02 -19.59
C ARG A 215 21.70 3.97 -19.92
N GLY A 216 20.44 4.34 -20.07
CA GLY A 216 19.33 3.41 -20.32
C GLY A 216 18.99 2.50 -19.14
N LEU A 217 19.30 2.93 -17.90
CA LEU A 217 18.96 2.20 -16.68
C LEU A 217 17.46 2.34 -16.36
N ILE A 218 16.87 1.33 -15.73
CA ILE A 218 15.41 1.21 -15.57
C ILE A 218 14.98 1.21 -14.10
N TYR A 219 15.71 0.47 -13.25
CA TYR A 219 15.31 0.23 -11.86
C TYR A 219 16.14 1.06 -10.88
N PHE A 220 15.48 1.83 -10.04
CA PHE A 220 16.15 2.73 -9.10
C PHE A 220 16.96 1.96 -8.07
N GLU A 221 16.38 0.95 -7.46
CA GLU A 221 17.00 0.15 -6.41
C GLU A 221 18.16 -0.68 -6.95
N ARG A 222 17.92 -1.43 -8.03
CA ARG A 222 18.91 -2.34 -8.61
C ARG A 222 20.02 -1.60 -9.35
N ASP A 223 19.61 -0.68 -10.23
CA ASP A 223 20.55 -0.09 -11.19
C ASP A 223 21.24 1.16 -10.63
N ILE A 224 20.64 1.83 -9.63
CA ILE A 224 21.26 3.01 -8.99
C ILE A 224 21.78 2.64 -7.60
N LEU A 225 20.92 2.19 -6.67
CA LEU A 225 21.32 2.01 -5.28
C LEU A 225 22.30 0.85 -5.11
N ALA A 226 21.97 -0.34 -5.58
CA ALA A 226 22.80 -1.54 -5.41
C ALA A 226 24.17 -1.41 -6.11
N HIS A 227 24.21 -0.81 -7.32
CA HIS A 227 25.47 -0.60 -8.03
C HIS A 227 26.36 0.47 -7.41
N ASN A 228 25.79 1.43 -6.73
CA ASN A 228 26.53 2.56 -6.15
C ASN A 228 26.63 2.48 -4.62
N VAL A 229 26.35 1.34 -4.00
CA VAL A 229 26.36 1.16 -2.54
C VAL A 229 27.72 1.54 -1.90
N ASN A 230 28.82 1.36 -2.63
CA ASN A 230 30.17 1.74 -2.19
C ASN A 230 30.53 3.21 -2.46
N ILE A 231 29.77 3.91 -3.31
CA ILE A 231 30.04 5.30 -3.74
C ILE A 231 29.12 6.25 -2.98
N LEU A 232 27.82 5.93 -2.93
CA LEU A 232 26.83 6.72 -2.23
C LEU A 232 26.88 6.42 -0.71
N ASN A 233 26.67 7.46 0.09
CA ASN A 233 26.42 7.29 1.52
C ASN A 233 24.96 6.91 1.73
N ILE A 234 24.67 5.59 1.66
CA ILE A 234 23.31 5.06 1.87
C ILE A 234 23.18 4.64 3.33
N ARG A 235 22.20 5.19 4.03
CA ARG A 235 21.87 4.86 5.42
C ARG A 235 20.55 4.14 5.52
N ALA A 236 20.40 3.31 6.53
CA ALA A 236 19.16 2.59 6.81
C ALA A 236 18.59 2.99 8.17
N LEU A 237 17.25 3.15 8.24
CA LEU A 237 16.52 3.41 9.46
C LEU A 237 15.54 2.25 9.72
N GLU A 238 15.71 1.57 10.86
CA GLU A 238 14.83 0.47 11.24
C GLU A 238 13.45 0.98 11.67
N TYR A 239 12.41 0.38 11.14
CA TYR A 239 11.04 0.55 11.60
C TYR A 239 10.61 -0.69 12.39
N THR A 240 10.17 -0.50 13.63
CA THR A 240 9.81 -1.59 14.54
C THR A 240 8.30 -1.75 14.75
N GLY A 241 7.49 -0.91 14.10
CA GLY A 241 6.02 -0.95 14.19
C GLY A 241 5.39 -2.05 13.31
N TYR A 242 4.06 -2.08 13.32
CA TYR A 242 3.30 -3.02 12.48
C TYR A 242 3.32 -2.59 11.02
N VAL A 243 3.59 -3.55 10.14
CA VAL A 243 3.52 -3.39 8.68
C VAL A 243 2.74 -4.56 8.10
N ALA A 244 1.70 -4.27 7.34
CA ALA A 244 1.00 -5.26 6.53
C ALA A 244 1.62 -5.28 5.12
N HIS A 245 2.33 -6.36 4.79
CA HIS A 245 2.94 -6.57 3.49
C HIS A 245 2.02 -7.37 2.57
N VAL A 246 1.62 -6.80 1.44
CA VAL A 246 0.82 -7.47 0.42
C VAL A 246 1.73 -7.84 -0.76
N CYS A 247 2.13 -9.12 -0.82
CA CYS A 247 3.03 -9.66 -1.84
C CYS A 247 2.38 -10.75 -2.71
N ASP A 248 1.25 -11.32 -2.27
CA ASP A 248 0.48 -12.34 -2.95
C ASP A 248 -0.95 -12.39 -2.38
N MET A 249 -1.81 -13.24 -2.93
CA MET A 249 -3.19 -13.40 -2.46
C MET A 249 -3.23 -13.91 -1.01
N LYS A 250 -2.29 -14.78 -0.63
CA LYS A 250 -2.22 -15.32 0.74
C LYS A 250 -1.88 -14.21 1.73
N SER A 251 -0.85 -13.41 1.47
CA SER A 251 -0.48 -12.29 2.34
C SER A 251 -1.59 -11.23 2.41
N TYR A 252 -2.29 -10.96 1.30
CA TYR A 252 -3.46 -10.09 1.32
C TYR A 252 -4.54 -10.62 2.26
N PHE A 253 -4.84 -11.90 2.19
CA PHE A 253 -5.81 -12.57 3.05
C PHE A 253 -5.38 -12.53 4.53
N ASP A 254 -4.15 -12.97 4.81
CA ASP A 254 -3.60 -13.03 6.16
C ASP A 254 -3.55 -11.64 6.82
N GLU A 255 -3.04 -10.64 6.09
CA GLU A 255 -2.87 -9.28 6.64
C GLU A 255 -4.22 -8.60 6.94
N ASN A 256 -5.28 -8.87 6.14
CA ASN A 256 -6.62 -8.40 6.50
C ASN A 256 -7.13 -9.09 7.77
N LEU A 257 -6.98 -10.43 7.90
CA LEU A 257 -7.45 -11.15 9.08
C LEU A 257 -6.63 -10.83 10.34
N LYS A 258 -5.33 -10.55 10.22
CA LYS A 258 -4.50 -10.09 11.35
C LYS A 258 -5.00 -8.80 11.99
N LEU A 259 -5.74 -7.97 11.28
CA LEU A 259 -6.33 -6.75 11.83
C LEU A 259 -7.52 -6.99 12.75
N ILE A 260 -8.02 -8.21 12.83
CA ILE A 260 -9.03 -8.61 13.82
C ILE A 260 -8.42 -8.57 15.23
N ASP A 261 -7.12 -8.79 15.35
CA ASP A 261 -6.38 -8.60 16.60
C ASP A 261 -6.28 -7.10 16.93
N GLU A 262 -6.75 -6.73 18.12
CA GLU A 262 -6.80 -5.34 18.58
C GLU A 262 -5.43 -4.67 18.63
N LYS A 263 -4.36 -5.41 18.93
CA LYS A 263 -2.99 -4.90 18.97
C LYS A 263 -2.54 -4.44 17.59
N ASN A 264 -2.77 -5.26 16.57
CA ASN A 264 -2.42 -4.95 15.18
C ASN A 264 -3.28 -3.80 14.65
N LEU A 265 -4.58 -3.83 14.94
CA LEU A 265 -5.52 -2.78 14.56
C LEU A 265 -5.09 -1.42 15.14
N ASN A 266 -4.82 -1.36 16.44
CA ASN A 266 -4.39 -0.13 17.11
C ASN A 266 -3.01 0.34 16.64
N ALA A 267 -2.11 -0.56 16.27
CA ALA A 267 -0.80 -0.21 15.73
C ALA A 267 -0.91 0.43 14.33
N LEU A 268 -1.85 -0.04 13.50
CA LEU A 268 -2.07 0.53 12.17
C LEU A 268 -2.92 1.82 12.22
N PHE A 269 -3.84 1.93 13.19
CA PHE A 269 -4.77 3.06 13.34
C PHE A 269 -4.61 3.77 14.70
N PRO A 270 -3.42 4.30 15.02
CA PRO A 270 -3.23 5.04 16.26
C PRO A 270 -4.05 6.34 16.24
N LYS A 271 -4.57 6.75 17.41
CA LYS A 271 -5.42 7.94 17.53
C LYS A 271 -4.68 9.23 17.20
N GLU A 272 -3.38 9.27 17.47
CA GLU A 272 -2.50 10.43 17.30
C GLU A 272 -2.13 10.67 15.82
N SER A 273 -2.20 9.62 15.00
CA SER A 273 -1.88 9.65 13.56
C SER A 273 -2.97 8.93 12.77
N PRO A 274 -4.14 9.56 12.57
CA PRO A 274 -5.29 8.92 11.92
C PRO A 274 -5.03 8.61 10.46
N VAL A 275 -5.61 7.51 10.00
CA VAL A 275 -5.61 7.15 8.57
C VAL A 275 -6.88 7.68 7.92
N TYR A 276 -6.70 8.56 6.93
CA TYR A 276 -7.80 9.16 6.15
C TYR A 276 -8.14 8.28 4.94
N THR A 277 -9.37 8.38 4.47
CA THR A 277 -9.86 7.69 3.27
C THR A 277 -11.03 8.44 2.65
N LYS A 278 -11.39 8.10 1.43
CA LYS A 278 -12.56 8.66 0.75
C LYS A 278 -13.83 8.46 1.60
N ILE A 279 -14.49 9.57 1.92
CA ILE A 279 -15.75 9.56 2.69
C ILE A 279 -16.86 8.99 1.81
N ARG A 280 -17.69 8.13 2.40
CA ARG A 280 -18.95 7.63 1.84
C ARG A 280 -20.03 7.76 2.92
N ASP A 281 -21.21 8.23 2.51
CA ASP A 281 -22.38 8.36 3.38
C ASP A 281 -23.14 7.02 3.40
N ASP A 282 -22.50 5.99 3.97
CA ASP A 282 -23.12 4.68 4.17
C ASP A 282 -23.86 4.61 5.52
N ASN A 283 -24.90 3.79 5.60
CA ASN A 283 -25.63 3.56 6.84
C ASN A 283 -24.77 2.82 7.86
N PRO A 284 -25.02 2.96 9.17
CA PRO A 284 -24.41 2.09 10.16
C PRO A 284 -24.65 0.59 9.88
N VAL A 285 -23.80 -0.26 10.41
CA VAL A 285 -23.97 -1.72 10.33
C VAL A 285 -25.26 -2.13 10.99
N ARG A 286 -26.05 -2.96 10.31
CA ARG A 286 -27.33 -3.46 10.79
C ARG A 286 -27.26 -4.96 11.08
N TYR A 287 -27.50 -5.32 12.32
CA TYR A 287 -27.66 -6.70 12.77
C TYR A 287 -29.16 -7.03 12.87
N VAL A 288 -29.60 -8.05 12.14
CA VAL A 288 -31.01 -8.49 12.13
C VAL A 288 -31.21 -9.54 13.23
N ASN A 289 -32.38 -9.57 13.81
CA ASN A 289 -32.71 -10.54 14.87
C ASN A 289 -32.44 -11.98 14.41
N GLY A 290 -31.67 -12.73 15.23
CA GLY A 290 -31.21 -14.08 14.93
C GLY A 290 -29.86 -14.13 14.16
N SER A 291 -29.23 -13.00 13.84
CA SER A 291 -27.85 -13.01 13.35
C SER A 291 -26.85 -13.27 14.46
N SER A 292 -25.70 -13.84 14.11
CA SER A 292 -24.57 -14.08 15.02
C SER A 292 -23.28 -13.52 14.40
N VAL A 293 -22.59 -12.65 15.13
CA VAL A 293 -21.31 -12.09 14.68
C VAL A 293 -20.29 -12.22 15.81
N SER A 294 -19.14 -12.81 15.51
CA SER A 294 -18.02 -12.92 16.45
C SER A 294 -16.70 -12.67 15.76
N ASN A 295 -15.72 -12.11 16.51
CA ASN A 295 -14.34 -11.90 16.10
C ASN A 295 -14.20 -11.38 14.66
N SER A 296 -14.86 -10.26 14.32
CA SER A 296 -14.92 -9.78 12.94
C SER A 296 -14.90 -8.27 12.85
N LEU A 297 -14.30 -7.75 11.77
CA LEU A 297 -14.32 -6.33 11.43
C LEU A 297 -15.37 -6.08 10.33
N LEU A 298 -16.33 -5.22 10.61
CA LEU A 298 -17.41 -4.89 9.70
C LEU A 298 -17.41 -3.39 9.40
N ALA A 299 -17.36 -3.05 8.13
CA ALA A 299 -17.46 -1.66 7.69
C ALA A 299 -18.91 -1.20 7.56
N ASP A 300 -19.09 0.11 7.38
CA ASP A 300 -20.39 0.77 7.24
C ASP A 300 -21.25 0.14 6.13
N GLY A 301 -22.58 0.21 6.26
CA GLY A 301 -23.54 -0.31 5.27
C GLY A 301 -23.75 -1.82 5.29
N CYS A 302 -23.03 -2.58 6.10
CA CYS A 302 -23.23 -4.02 6.19
C CYS A 302 -24.62 -4.39 6.79
N VAL A 303 -25.24 -5.43 6.25
CA VAL A 303 -26.49 -5.99 6.77
C VAL A 303 -26.30 -7.48 7.04
N ILE A 304 -26.38 -7.87 8.31
CA ILE A 304 -26.15 -9.25 8.75
C ILE A 304 -27.44 -9.89 9.25
N GLU A 305 -27.86 -10.92 8.53
CA GLU A 305 -29.01 -11.77 8.84
C GLU A 305 -28.59 -13.21 9.18
N GLY A 306 -27.34 -13.59 8.86
CA GLY A 306 -26.75 -14.91 9.05
C GLY A 306 -25.68 -14.94 10.13
N THR A 307 -24.72 -15.87 9.98
CA THR A 307 -23.58 -16.04 10.88
C THR A 307 -22.30 -15.56 10.24
N VAL A 308 -21.51 -14.75 10.97
CA VAL A 308 -20.21 -14.23 10.55
C VAL A 308 -19.20 -14.47 11.67
N GLU A 309 -18.08 -15.11 11.35
CA GLU A 309 -17.07 -15.47 12.32
C GLU A 309 -15.67 -15.30 11.72
N ASN A 310 -14.79 -14.58 12.42
CA ASN A 310 -13.39 -14.36 12.04
C ASN A 310 -13.26 -13.77 10.62
N CYS A 311 -13.98 -12.70 10.33
CA CYS A 311 -14.09 -12.12 8.98
C CYS A 311 -13.76 -10.64 8.94
N VAL A 312 -13.36 -10.17 7.74
CA VAL A 312 -13.29 -8.74 7.40
C VAL A 312 -14.30 -8.45 6.31
N LEU A 313 -15.37 -7.73 6.66
CA LEU A 313 -16.45 -7.36 5.74
C LEU A 313 -16.33 -5.88 5.36
N PHE A 314 -16.19 -5.62 4.08
CA PHE A 314 -16.13 -4.27 3.54
C PHE A 314 -17.53 -3.63 3.44
N ARG A 315 -17.57 -2.34 3.11
CA ARG A 315 -18.79 -1.55 3.04
C ARG A 315 -19.88 -2.22 2.20
N GLY A 316 -21.12 -2.22 2.72
CA GLY A 316 -22.29 -2.67 1.99
C GLY A 316 -22.44 -4.19 1.84
N VAL A 317 -21.61 -5.00 2.48
CA VAL A 317 -21.72 -6.47 2.44
C VAL A 317 -23.02 -6.93 3.09
N ARG A 318 -23.71 -7.86 2.45
CA ARG A 318 -24.97 -8.44 2.93
C ARG A 318 -24.84 -9.94 3.12
N VAL A 319 -25.03 -10.40 4.34
CA VAL A 319 -25.07 -11.84 4.68
C VAL A 319 -26.50 -12.22 5.03
N LYS A 320 -27.15 -12.97 4.14
CA LYS A 320 -28.56 -13.32 4.24
C LYS A 320 -28.84 -14.43 5.25
N LYS A 321 -30.13 -14.60 5.59
CA LYS A 321 -30.58 -15.52 6.59
C LYS A 321 -30.12 -16.97 6.34
N GLY A 322 -29.53 -17.61 7.36
CA GLY A 322 -29.01 -18.97 7.27
C GLY A 322 -27.67 -19.10 6.56
N ALA A 323 -27.13 -18.02 5.97
CA ALA A 323 -25.78 -18.04 5.43
C ALA A 323 -24.74 -18.07 6.56
N VAL A 324 -23.63 -18.76 6.32
CA VAL A 324 -22.50 -18.90 7.25
C VAL A 324 -21.23 -18.48 6.56
N VAL A 325 -20.54 -17.48 7.13
CA VAL A 325 -19.30 -16.90 6.59
C VAL A 325 -18.22 -16.99 7.66
N ARG A 326 -17.15 -17.74 7.38
CA ARG A 326 -16.03 -17.95 8.30
C ARG A 326 -14.72 -17.66 7.62
N ASN A 327 -13.76 -17.09 8.35
CA ASN A 327 -12.40 -16.86 7.89
C ASN A 327 -12.36 -16.18 6.50
N CYS A 328 -13.18 -15.15 6.27
CA CYS A 328 -13.37 -14.57 4.95
C CYS A 328 -13.01 -13.09 4.90
N VAL A 329 -12.59 -12.64 3.72
CA VAL A 329 -12.41 -11.23 3.37
C VAL A 329 -13.38 -10.91 2.24
N LEU A 330 -14.51 -10.26 2.53
CA LEU A 330 -15.53 -9.95 1.54
C LEU A 330 -15.50 -8.46 1.19
N MET A 331 -15.12 -8.14 -0.07
CA MET A 331 -15.07 -6.77 -0.53
C MET A 331 -16.45 -6.16 -0.77
N GLN A 332 -16.46 -4.85 -1.04
CA GLN A 332 -17.62 -3.98 -1.14
C GLN A 332 -18.78 -4.59 -1.94
N ASP A 333 -20.01 -4.40 -1.39
CA ASP A 333 -21.26 -4.74 -2.04
C ASP A 333 -21.41 -6.24 -2.39
N THR A 334 -20.63 -7.11 -1.72
CA THR A 334 -20.79 -8.58 -1.83
C THR A 334 -22.12 -9.00 -1.16
N VAL A 335 -22.87 -9.84 -1.84
CA VAL A 335 -24.13 -10.43 -1.33
C VAL A 335 -23.96 -11.94 -1.20
N VAL A 336 -24.11 -12.45 0.03
CA VAL A 336 -24.15 -13.88 0.34
C VAL A 336 -25.60 -14.28 0.57
N GLU A 337 -26.15 -15.03 -0.38
CA GLU A 337 -27.58 -15.41 -0.40
C GLU A 337 -27.91 -16.46 0.67
N PRO A 338 -29.21 -16.71 0.96
CA PRO A 338 -29.63 -17.60 2.03
C PRO A 338 -29.03 -19.00 1.94
N GLY A 339 -28.59 -19.54 3.08
CA GLY A 339 -28.04 -20.90 3.18
C GLY A 339 -26.62 -21.09 2.64
N ALA A 340 -26.03 -20.10 1.97
CA ALA A 340 -24.68 -20.21 1.46
C ALA A 340 -23.65 -20.36 2.58
N GLN A 341 -22.57 -21.11 2.32
CA GLN A 341 -21.50 -21.37 3.28
C GLN A 341 -20.15 -21.02 2.66
N LEU A 342 -19.44 -20.08 3.28
CA LEU A 342 -18.13 -19.62 2.86
C LEU A 342 -17.12 -19.88 3.98
N ASP A 343 -15.97 -20.44 3.61
CA ASP A 343 -14.83 -20.62 4.50
C ASP A 343 -13.51 -20.38 3.75
N CYS A 344 -12.63 -19.55 4.28
CA CYS A 344 -11.38 -19.12 3.65
C CYS A 344 -11.60 -18.59 2.21
N VAL A 345 -12.48 -17.60 2.07
CA VAL A 345 -12.84 -17.00 0.78
C VAL A 345 -12.50 -15.51 0.75
N VAL A 346 -11.95 -15.07 -0.36
CA VAL A 346 -11.78 -13.65 -0.71
C VAL A 346 -12.71 -13.33 -1.87
N THR A 347 -13.66 -12.43 -1.68
CA THR A 347 -14.47 -11.92 -2.80
C THR A 347 -14.00 -10.53 -3.19
N ASP A 348 -13.95 -10.24 -4.48
CA ASP A 348 -13.82 -8.86 -4.96
C ASP A 348 -15.19 -8.16 -4.91
N LYS A 349 -15.28 -6.92 -5.41
CA LYS A 349 -16.46 -6.06 -5.32
C LYS A 349 -17.63 -6.59 -6.13
N ASN A 350 -18.87 -6.35 -5.65
CA ASN A 350 -20.12 -6.69 -6.33
C ASN A 350 -20.26 -8.18 -6.66
N VAL A 351 -19.70 -9.04 -5.82
CA VAL A 351 -19.86 -10.50 -5.96
C VAL A 351 -21.21 -10.93 -5.38
N ARG A 352 -21.86 -11.87 -6.07
CA ARG A 352 -23.07 -12.53 -5.57
C ARG A 352 -22.82 -14.02 -5.42
N VAL A 353 -22.89 -14.51 -4.19
CA VAL A 353 -22.85 -15.94 -3.89
C VAL A 353 -24.29 -16.43 -3.80
N THR A 354 -24.65 -17.39 -4.69
CA THR A 354 -26.03 -17.89 -4.80
C THR A 354 -26.47 -18.71 -3.57
N ALA A 355 -27.78 -18.89 -3.42
CA ALA A 355 -28.34 -19.62 -2.30
C ALA A 355 -27.78 -21.04 -2.22
N ASP A 356 -27.57 -21.53 -0.98
CA ASP A 356 -27.08 -22.88 -0.65
C ASP A 356 -25.71 -23.23 -1.25
N LYS A 357 -25.00 -22.27 -1.87
CA LYS A 357 -23.66 -22.47 -2.42
C LYS A 357 -22.65 -22.71 -1.30
N LYS A 358 -21.72 -23.63 -1.56
CA LYS A 358 -20.58 -23.88 -0.66
C LYS A 358 -19.28 -23.53 -1.37
N LEU A 359 -18.51 -22.63 -0.75
CA LEU A 359 -17.17 -22.25 -1.18
C LEU A 359 -16.23 -22.45 0.01
N SER A 360 -15.23 -23.30 -0.17
CA SER A 360 -14.24 -23.57 0.88
C SER A 360 -12.83 -23.56 0.31
N GLY A 361 -12.02 -22.66 0.79
CA GLY A 361 -10.58 -22.63 0.59
C GLY A 361 -9.83 -23.24 1.78
N THR A 362 -8.56 -22.91 1.87
CA THR A 362 -7.70 -23.18 3.03
C THR A 362 -6.95 -21.90 3.41
N GLU A 363 -6.40 -21.84 4.61
CA GLU A 363 -5.58 -20.69 5.04
C GLU A 363 -4.37 -20.47 4.13
N SER A 364 -3.79 -21.54 3.59
CA SER A 364 -2.65 -21.46 2.67
C SER A 364 -3.07 -21.11 1.24
N PHE A 365 -4.33 -21.34 0.87
CA PHE A 365 -4.86 -21.10 -0.47
C PHE A 365 -6.34 -20.69 -0.40
N PRO A 366 -6.62 -19.41 -0.11
CA PRO A 366 -8.00 -18.91 -0.08
C PRO A 366 -8.62 -18.95 -1.49
N VAL A 367 -9.91 -19.25 -1.55
CA VAL A 367 -10.67 -19.18 -2.81
C VAL A 367 -10.92 -17.71 -3.15
N TYR A 368 -10.51 -17.27 -4.33
CA TYR A 368 -10.79 -15.94 -4.84
C TYR A 368 -11.98 -15.93 -5.80
N VAL A 369 -12.91 -15.00 -5.59
CA VAL A 369 -14.03 -14.74 -6.49
C VAL A 369 -13.89 -13.35 -7.10
N GLN A 370 -13.80 -13.32 -8.43
CA GLN A 370 -13.54 -12.11 -9.21
C GLN A 370 -14.71 -11.11 -9.14
N LYS A 371 -14.39 -9.84 -9.30
CA LYS A 371 -15.34 -8.71 -9.31
C LYS A 371 -16.50 -8.92 -10.28
N ASN A 372 -17.70 -8.50 -9.85
CA ASN A 372 -18.96 -8.59 -10.62
C ASN A 372 -19.39 -10.02 -10.96
N HIS A 373 -18.81 -11.06 -10.37
CA HIS A 373 -19.20 -12.45 -10.63
C HIS A 373 -20.35 -12.90 -9.73
N THR A 374 -21.18 -13.78 -10.30
CA THR A 374 -22.18 -14.58 -9.57
C THR A 374 -21.73 -16.03 -9.56
N VAL A 375 -21.65 -16.67 -8.42
CA VAL A 375 -21.15 -18.04 -8.23
C VAL A 375 -22.15 -18.88 -7.47
#